data_c0d7aaaea75be3f056e09638ede9fb9a
#
_entry.id   c0d7aaaea75be3f056e09638ede9fb9a
#
_cell.length_a   1.000
_cell.length_b   1.000
_cell.length_c   1.000
_cell.angle_alpha   90.00
_cell.angle_beta   90.00
_cell.angle_gamma   90.00
#
_symmetry.space_group_name_H-M   'P 1'
#
loop_
_entity.id
_entity.type
_entity.pdbx_description
1 polymer ?
#
loop_
_entity_poly.entity_id
_entity_poly.type
_entity_poly.pdbx_seq_one_letter_code
_entity_poly.pdbx_strand_id
1 'polypeptide(L)'
;ELLERIDPEAFSQTPYFRKSEFRYQSFEQFESILIEHAMRWFHSAESYFEAAGLIFSKHVQQNVKYVEISFHAGMIEFLKLPGKEILQAILDAVPSGLDVRVFLGISRNAYTSYLGPLLEEALHWDELYGIDLHGLESLPMESWTVPFWERARSAGKVVKAHAGEFGPASNVRHAVTEMKVKRIQHGTRSVEDKEVMQLLA
;
A
#
# COMPACT_ATOMS: atom_id res chain seq x y z
N GLU A 1 -2.36 18.37 6.72
CA GLU A 1 -3.09 18.39 8.01
C GLU A 1 -2.38 17.59 9.10
N LEU A 2 -2.14 16.27 8.94
CA LEU A 2 -1.43 15.46 9.93
C LEU A 2 -0.05 16.03 10.20
N LEU A 3 0.78 16.15 9.18
CA LEU A 3 2.13 16.70 9.30
C LEU A 3 2.14 18.12 9.85
N GLU A 4 1.17 18.94 9.52
CA GLU A 4 0.98 20.29 10.08
C GLU A 4 0.68 20.30 11.59
N ARG A 5 0.06 19.22 12.10
CA ARG A 5 -0.18 19.07 13.55
C ARG A 5 1.08 18.63 14.29
N ILE A 6 1.90 17.79 13.65
CA ILE A 6 3.09 17.18 14.27
C ILE A 6 4.26 18.13 14.29
N ASP A 7 4.48 18.82 13.20
CA ASP A 7 5.60 19.73 12.98
C ASP A 7 5.07 21.04 12.36
N PRO A 8 4.36 21.87 13.16
CA PRO A 8 3.82 23.13 12.69
C PRO A 8 4.89 24.06 12.15
N GLU A 9 6.11 23.94 12.66
CA GLU A 9 7.23 24.80 12.29
C GLU A 9 7.75 24.45 10.89
N ALA A 10 7.93 23.15 10.58
CA ALA A 10 8.30 22.68 9.24
C ALA A 10 7.22 23.01 8.18
N PHE A 11 5.95 23.13 8.60
CA PHE A 11 4.83 23.45 7.73
C PHE A 11 4.35 24.90 7.83
N SER A 12 5.07 25.77 8.54
CA SER A 12 4.78 27.24 8.61
C SER A 12 4.83 27.91 7.24
N GLN A 13 5.59 27.33 6.30
CA GLN A 13 5.57 27.68 4.88
C GLN A 13 5.04 26.50 4.07
N THR A 14 4.25 26.79 3.03
CA THR A 14 3.76 25.72 2.13
C THR A 14 4.95 25.00 1.50
N PRO A 15 5.12 23.68 1.78
CA PRO A 15 6.21 22.91 1.18
C PRO A 15 6.17 22.98 -0.34
N TYR A 16 7.34 23.00 -0.98
CA TYR A 16 7.45 23.18 -2.44
C TYR A 16 6.65 22.14 -3.23
N PHE A 17 6.55 20.89 -2.72
CA PHE A 17 5.81 19.81 -3.36
C PHE A 17 4.28 19.95 -3.24
N ARG A 18 3.77 20.90 -2.45
CA ARG A 18 2.33 21.24 -2.37
C ARG A 18 1.93 22.42 -3.24
N LYS A 19 2.89 23.04 -3.91
CA LYS A 19 2.58 24.14 -4.85
C LYS A 19 1.89 23.61 -6.10
N SER A 20 0.97 24.38 -6.65
CA SER A 20 0.14 23.97 -7.81
C SER A 20 0.95 23.64 -9.06
N GLU A 21 2.10 24.27 -9.23
CA GLU A 21 3.02 24.08 -10.34
C GLU A 21 3.95 22.87 -10.16
N PHE A 22 4.05 22.31 -8.96
CA PHE A 22 4.93 21.17 -8.71
C PHE A 22 4.47 19.92 -9.46
N ARG A 23 5.41 19.22 -10.05
CA ARG A 23 5.22 17.90 -10.69
C ARG A 23 6.38 17.00 -10.32
N TYR A 24 6.05 15.76 -9.91
CA TYR A 24 7.08 14.75 -9.69
C TYR A 24 7.81 14.45 -10.99
N GLN A 25 9.14 14.40 -10.92
CA GLN A 25 9.99 14.10 -12.07
C GLN A 25 10.22 12.59 -12.22
N SER A 26 10.13 11.84 -11.12
CA SER A 26 10.30 10.39 -11.09
C SER A 26 9.61 9.79 -9.87
N PHE A 27 9.49 8.46 -9.84
CA PHE A 27 9.00 7.72 -8.67
C PHE A 27 9.92 7.90 -7.47
N GLU A 28 11.23 7.89 -7.69
CA GLU A 28 12.22 8.06 -6.63
C GLU A 28 12.09 9.44 -5.95
N GLN A 29 11.77 10.47 -6.71
CA GLN A 29 11.49 11.79 -6.11
C GLN A 29 10.22 11.75 -5.26
N PHE A 30 9.17 11.09 -5.74
CA PHE A 30 7.95 10.89 -4.95
C PHE A 30 8.25 10.13 -3.66
N GLU A 31 8.96 9.01 -3.76
CA GLU A 31 9.33 8.17 -2.61
C GLU A 31 10.21 8.94 -1.61
N SER A 32 11.18 9.71 -2.09
CA SER A 32 12.04 10.54 -1.25
C SER A 32 11.23 11.56 -0.43
N ILE A 33 10.29 12.25 -1.06
CA ILE A 33 9.40 13.21 -0.37
C ILE A 33 8.51 12.48 0.64
N LEU A 34 7.98 11.32 0.28
CA LEU A 34 7.16 10.51 1.17
C LEU A 34 7.94 10.06 2.41
N ILE A 35 9.18 9.58 2.20
CA ILE A 35 10.08 9.17 3.28
C ILE A 35 10.42 10.35 4.18
N GLU A 36 10.82 11.47 3.62
CA GLU A 36 11.23 12.65 4.37
C GLU A 36 10.11 13.23 5.23
N HIS A 37 8.89 13.27 4.71
CA HIS A 37 7.78 14.01 5.34
C HIS A 37 6.73 13.11 5.98
N ALA A 38 6.43 11.94 5.43
CA ALA A 38 5.36 11.07 5.94
C ALA A 38 5.86 10.02 6.93
N MET A 39 7.05 9.45 6.73
CA MET A 39 7.56 8.38 7.60
C MET A 39 7.81 8.84 9.04
N ARG A 40 8.08 10.12 9.26
CA ARG A 40 8.24 10.68 10.61
C ARG A 40 7.03 10.49 11.50
N TRP A 41 5.85 10.36 10.87
CA TRP A 41 4.60 10.20 11.61
C TRP A 41 4.30 8.76 11.99
N PHE A 42 4.54 7.80 11.13
CA PHE A 42 4.12 6.42 11.29
C PHE A 42 5.04 5.62 12.22
N HIS A 43 5.32 6.13 13.42
CA HIS A 43 6.28 5.55 14.38
C HIS A 43 5.63 4.70 15.49
N SER A 44 4.32 4.60 15.55
CA SER A 44 3.58 3.83 16.54
C SER A 44 2.20 3.41 16.03
N ALA A 45 1.57 2.42 16.65
CA ALA A 45 0.19 2.04 16.35
C ALA A 45 -0.79 3.21 16.55
N GLU A 46 -0.57 4.06 17.57
CA GLU A 46 -1.37 5.25 17.82
C GLU A 46 -1.34 6.23 16.64
N SER A 47 -0.17 6.49 16.06
CA SER A 47 -0.08 7.35 14.88
C SER A 47 -0.78 6.76 13.65
N TYR A 48 -0.80 5.44 13.49
CA TYR A 48 -1.64 4.79 12.47
C TYR A 48 -3.13 4.95 12.75
N PHE A 49 -3.56 4.82 14.00
CA PHE A 49 -4.95 5.08 14.40
C PHE A 49 -5.39 6.51 14.05
N GLU A 50 -4.59 7.51 14.41
CA GLU A 50 -4.91 8.90 14.11
C GLU A 50 -4.93 9.19 12.61
N ALA A 51 -3.95 8.66 11.85
CA ALA A 51 -3.89 8.81 10.40
C ALA A 51 -5.12 8.18 9.73
N ALA A 52 -5.44 6.94 10.11
CA ALA A 52 -6.60 6.22 9.60
C ALA A 52 -7.90 6.97 9.92
N GLY A 53 -8.07 7.46 11.15
CA GLY A 53 -9.24 8.23 11.56
C GLY A 53 -9.47 9.48 10.72
N LEU A 54 -8.40 10.23 10.41
CA LEU A 54 -8.50 11.40 9.54
C LEU A 54 -8.84 11.03 8.09
N ILE A 55 -8.21 9.98 7.55
CA ILE A 55 -8.48 9.50 6.19
C ILE A 55 -9.94 9.04 6.08
N PHE A 56 -10.41 8.21 7.02
CA PHE A 56 -11.77 7.68 7.01
C PHE A 56 -12.82 8.77 7.21
N SER A 57 -12.55 9.76 8.07
CA SER A 57 -13.44 10.91 8.24
C SER A 57 -13.63 11.68 6.94
N LYS A 58 -12.58 11.88 6.15
CA LYS A 58 -12.66 12.51 4.83
C LYS A 58 -13.47 11.67 3.85
N HIS A 59 -13.29 10.34 3.85
CA HIS A 59 -14.08 9.45 3.00
C HIS A 59 -15.56 9.51 3.34
N VAL A 60 -15.93 9.51 4.63
CA VAL A 60 -17.32 9.68 5.07
C VAL A 60 -17.91 11.01 4.61
N GLN A 61 -17.16 12.12 4.77
CA GLN A 61 -17.57 13.44 4.29
C GLN A 61 -17.81 13.49 2.78
N GLN A 62 -17.07 12.68 2.02
CA GLN A 62 -17.23 12.52 0.56
C GLN A 62 -18.28 11.48 0.18
N ASN A 63 -19.06 10.97 1.16
CA ASN A 63 -20.07 9.94 0.98
C ASN A 63 -19.56 8.60 0.44
N VAL A 64 -18.28 8.29 0.67
CA VAL A 64 -17.69 6.97 0.38
C VAL A 64 -18.24 5.96 1.38
N LYS A 65 -18.60 4.77 0.90
CA LYS A 65 -19.15 3.67 1.71
C LYS A 65 -18.24 2.45 1.82
N TYR A 66 -17.29 2.33 0.93
CA TYR A 66 -16.33 1.21 0.88
C TYR A 66 -14.93 1.72 0.56
N VAL A 67 -13.95 1.25 1.32
CA VAL A 67 -12.53 1.62 1.15
C VAL A 67 -11.66 0.39 1.25
N GLU A 68 -10.72 0.24 0.32
CA GLU A 68 -9.56 -0.64 0.48
C GLU A 68 -8.33 0.22 0.80
N ILE A 69 -7.63 -0.12 1.87
CA ILE A 69 -6.42 0.59 2.30
C ILE A 69 -5.29 -0.41 2.54
N SER A 70 -4.08 -0.03 2.18
CA SER A 70 -2.88 -0.84 2.45
C SER A 70 -1.95 -0.10 3.41
N PHE A 71 -1.42 -0.80 4.42
CA PHE A 71 -0.28 -0.33 5.20
C PHE A 71 0.98 -1.11 4.81
N HIS A 72 2.15 -0.48 4.86
CA HIS A 72 3.34 -1.00 4.22
C HIS A 72 4.21 -1.84 5.15
N ALA A 73 4.50 -3.10 4.78
CA ALA A 73 5.32 -4.02 5.57
C ALA A 73 6.75 -3.51 5.83
N GLY A 74 7.34 -2.78 4.89
CA GLY A 74 8.66 -2.17 5.07
C GLY A 74 8.74 -1.20 6.24
N MET A 75 7.64 -0.52 6.59
CA MET A 75 7.60 0.34 7.78
C MET A 75 7.70 -0.46 9.08
N ILE A 76 7.10 -1.65 9.10
CA ILE A 76 7.20 -2.57 10.24
C ILE A 76 8.67 -2.96 10.47
N GLU A 77 9.39 -3.32 9.40
CA GLU A 77 10.81 -3.68 9.48
C GLU A 77 11.66 -2.48 9.87
N PHE A 78 11.48 -1.35 9.20
CA PHE A 78 12.29 -0.15 9.41
C PHE A 78 12.18 0.40 10.83
N LEU A 79 10.96 0.45 11.37
CA LEU A 79 10.68 1.01 12.69
C LEU A 79 10.54 -0.05 13.80
N LYS A 80 10.66 -1.35 13.45
CA LYS A 80 10.46 -2.46 14.38
C LYS A 80 9.11 -2.43 15.09
N LEU A 81 8.07 -2.09 14.34
CA LEU A 81 6.72 -1.98 14.86
C LEU A 81 6.00 -3.34 14.88
N PRO A 82 5.08 -3.58 15.81
CA PRO A 82 4.26 -4.78 15.84
C PRO A 82 3.15 -4.71 14.78
N GLY A 83 3.31 -5.44 13.67
CA GLY A 83 2.42 -5.34 12.50
C GLY A 83 0.95 -5.62 12.80
N LYS A 84 0.66 -6.57 13.70
CA LYS A 84 -0.72 -6.88 14.09
C LYS A 84 -1.36 -5.76 14.92
N GLU A 85 -0.60 -5.07 15.74
CA GLU A 85 -1.10 -3.90 16.49
C GLU A 85 -1.40 -2.72 15.57
N ILE A 86 -0.59 -2.54 14.50
CA ILE A 86 -0.87 -1.54 13.46
C ILE A 86 -2.20 -1.87 12.75
N LEU A 87 -2.39 -3.12 12.34
CA LEU A 87 -3.64 -3.57 11.74
C LEU A 87 -4.82 -3.24 12.64
N GLN A 88 -4.73 -3.62 13.93
CA GLN A 88 -5.79 -3.36 14.89
C GLN A 88 -6.06 -1.86 15.07
N ALA A 89 -5.01 -1.04 15.17
CA ALA A 89 -5.14 0.41 15.28
C ALA A 89 -5.87 1.04 14.09
N ILE A 90 -5.59 0.56 12.87
CA ILE A 90 -6.30 1.01 11.66
C ILE A 90 -7.78 0.60 11.73
N LEU A 91 -8.08 -0.62 12.15
CA LEU A 91 -9.45 -1.13 12.26
C LEU A 91 -10.25 -0.42 13.35
N ASP A 92 -9.63 -0.12 14.49
CA ASP A 92 -10.25 0.61 15.61
C ASP A 92 -10.62 2.06 15.21
N ALA A 93 -9.95 2.61 14.19
CA ALA A 93 -10.24 3.94 13.67
C ALA A 93 -11.43 3.97 12.68
N VAL A 94 -12.00 2.83 12.32
CA VAL A 94 -13.07 2.75 11.31
C VAL A 94 -14.38 3.31 11.89
N PRO A 95 -14.94 4.36 11.29
CA PRO A 95 -16.20 4.93 11.75
C PRO A 95 -17.39 4.05 11.35
N SER A 96 -18.48 4.18 12.09
CA SER A 96 -19.75 3.50 11.75
C SER A 96 -20.22 3.89 10.34
N GLY A 97 -20.64 2.89 9.56
CA GLY A 97 -21.20 3.08 8.22
C GLY A 97 -20.16 3.17 7.09
N LEU A 98 -18.88 2.96 7.39
CA LEU A 98 -17.82 2.80 6.38
C LEU A 98 -17.33 1.34 6.41
N ASP A 99 -17.41 0.65 5.27
CA ASP A 99 -16.82 -0.69 5.11
C ASP A 99 -15.35 -0.53 4.68
N VAL A 100 -14.42 -0.97 5.53
CA VAL A 100 -12.98 -0.86 5.30
C VAL A 100 -12.35 -2.24 5.19
N ARG A 101 -11.54 -2.44 4.16
CA ARG A 101 -10.75 -3.66 3.94
C ARG A 101 -9.28 -3.31 4.01
N VAL A 102 -8.58 -3.88 4.98
CA VAL A 102 -7.16 -3.59 5.22
C VAL A 102 -6.29 -4.65 4.56
N PHE A 103 -5.32 -4.18 3.80
CA PHE A 103 -4.33 -5.00 3.11
C PHE A 103 -2.93 -4.73 3.67
N LEU A 104 -2.07 -5.74 3.64
CA LEU A 104 -0.65 -5.58 3.90
C LEU A 104 0.07 -5.32 2.57
N GLY A 105 0.66 -4.13 2.42
CA GLY A 105 1.46 -3.74 1.27
C GLY A 105 2.88 -4.31 1.36
N ILE A 106 3.31 -5.03 0.35
CA ILE A 106 4.58 -5.78 0.33
C ILE A 106 5.37 -5.36 -0.89
N SER A 107 6.58 -4.80 -0.69
CA SER A 107 7.47 -4.45 -1.79
C SER A 107 8.01 -5.68 -2.52
N ARG A 108 8.40 -5.48 -3.81
CA ARG A 108 8.96 -6.54 -4.67
C ARG A 108 10.19 -7.24 -4.10
N ASN A 109 10.93 -6.55 -3.23
CA ASN A 109 12.16 -7.01 -2.57
C ASN A 109 12.01 -7.17 -1.05
N ALA A 110 10.79 -7.35 -0.54
CA ALA A 110 10.50 -7.30 0.89
C ALA A 110 10.75 -8.61 1.66
N TYR A 111 11.03 -9.73 0.99
CA TYR A 111 11.17 -11.02 1.68
C TYR A 111 12.57 -11.16 2.32
N THR A 112 12.79 -10.35 3.35
CA THR A 112 14.02 -10.35 4.15
C THR A 112 13.96 -11.41 5.25
N SER A 113 15.09 -11.63 5.94
CA SER A 113 15.13 -12.52 7.11
C SER A 113 14.24 -12.03 8.27
N TYR A 114 13.97 -10.73 8.32
CA TYR A 114 13.06 -10.12 9.30
C TYR A 114 11.60 -10.21 8.87
N LEU A 115 11.29 -9.76 7.66
CA LEU A 115 9.90 -9.72 7.17
C LEU A 115 9.35 -11.06 6.77
N GLY A 116 10.18 -12.00 6.27
CA GLY A 116 9.69 -13.30 5.82
C GLY A 116 8.81 -14.01 6.85
N PRO A 117 9.27 -14.23 8.09
CA PRO A 117 8.46 -14.84 9.15
C PRO A 117 7.17 -14.07 9.46
N LEU A 118 7.24 -12.72 9.50
CA LEU A 118 6.09 -11.86 9.74
C LEU A 118 5.05 -11.94 8.62
N LEU A 119 5.50 -11.99 7.37
CA LEU A 119 4.61 -12.12 6.22
C LEU A 119 3.87 -13.46 6.24
N GLU A 120 4.56 -14.56 6.60
CA GLU A 120 3.91 -15.86 6.76
C GLU A 120 2.89 -15.86 7.91
N GLU A 121 3.23 -15.23 9.04
CA GLU A 121 2.31 -15.06 10.17
C GLU A 121 1.08 -14.21 9.77
N ALA A 122 1.28 -13.14 9.00
CA ALA A 122 0.22 -12.24 8.59
C ALA A 122 -0.87 -12.92 7.75
N LEU A 123 -0.56 -14.01 7.06
CA LEU A 123 -1.56 -14.81 6.34
C LEU A 123 -2.61 -15.43 7.29
N HIS A 124 -2.28 -15.55 8.57
CA HIS A 124 -3.14 -16.09 9.63
C HIS A 124 -3.78 -15.02 10.52
N TRP A 125 -3.61 -13.73 10.20
CA TRP A 125 -4.34 -12.67 10.90
C TRP A 125 -5.76 -12.61 10.34
N ASP A 126 -6.75 -13.00 11.14
CA ASP A 126 -8.16 -13.10 10.70
C ASP A 126 -8.68 -11.76 10.17
N GLU A 127 -8.30 -10.66 10.81
CA GLU A 127 -8.72 -9.32 10.48
C GLU A 127 -8.06 -8.74 9.22
N LEU A 128 -6.92 -9.30 8.79
CA LEU A 128 -6.25 -8.88 7.55
C LEU A 128 -7.04 -9.39 6.35
N TYR A 129 -7.57 -8.47 5.55
CA TYR A 129 -8.38 -8.83 4.39
C TYR A 129 -7.56 -9.41 3.24
N GLY A 130 -6.34 -8.90 3.04
CA GLY A 130 -5.51 -9.38 1.93
C GLY A 130 -4.11 -8.80 1.91
N ILE A 131 -3.43 -9.07 0.81
CA ILE A 131 -2.09 -8.57 0.52
C ILE A 131 -2.05 -7.81 -0.79
N ASP A 132 -1.12 -6.88 -0.90
CA ASP A 132 -0.98 -5.97 -2.03
C ASP A 132 0.49 -5.83 -2.43
N LEU A 133 0.83 -6.07 -3.70
CA LEU A 133 2.18 -5.86 -4.20
C LEU A 133 2.44 -4.37 -4.38
N HIS A 134 3.47 -3.86 -3.74
CA HIS A 134 3.90 -2.46 -3.81
C HIS A 134 5.30 -2.31 -4.38
N GLY A 135 5.77 -1.07 -4.38
CA GLY A 135 7.15 -0.68 -4.63
C GLY A 135 7.49 -0.47 -6.09
N LEU A 136 8.76 -0.19 -6.31
CA LEU A 136 9.30 0.23 -7.60
C LEU A 136 9.13 -0.86 -8.66
N GLU A 137 8.37 -0.57 -9.70
CA GLU A 137 8.05 -1.53 -10.77
C GLU A 137 9.25 -1.89 -11.67
N SER A 138 10.33 -1.11 -11.64
CA SER A 138 11.59 -1.45 -12.33
C SER A 138 12.39 -2.56 -11.65
N LEU A 139 12.09 -2.85 -10.37
CA LEU A 139 12.70 -4.00 -9.69
C LEU A 139 12.14 -5.30 -10.27
N PRO A 140 13.01 -6.29 -10.50
CA PRO A 140 12.56 -7.60 -10.96
C PRO A 140 11.65 -8.26 -9.94
N MET A 141 10.73 -9.08 -10.43
CA MET A 141 9.93 -9.94 -9.58
C MET A 141 10.82 -11.05 -9.00
N GLU A 142 10.94 -11.10 -7.68
CA GLU A 142 11.72 -12.15 -7.02
C GLU A 142 10.96 -13.48 -6.97
N SER A 143 11.69 -14.60 -6.91
CA SER A 143 11.13 -15.96 -6.99
C SER A 143 10.15 -16.34 -5.87
N TRP A 144 10.21 -15.66 -4.73
CA TRP A 144 9.30 -15.88 -3.59
C TRP A 144 7.88 -15.34 -3.86
N THR A 145 7.75 -14.35 -4.74
CA THR A 145 6.51 -13.57 -4.88
C THR A 145 5.32 -14.44 -5.31
N VAL A 146 5.43 -15.16 -6.42
CA VAL A 146 4.32 -15.99 -6.93
C VAL A 146 3.93 -17.09 -5.93
N PRO A 147 4.86 -17.88 -5.35
CA PRO A 147 4.51 -18.85 -4.31
C PRO A 147 3.86 -18.22 -3.06
N PHE A 148 4.28 -17.01 -2.65
CA PHE A 148 3.68 -16.36 -1.50
C PHE A 148 2.25 -15.90 -1.79
N TRP A 149 1.98 -15.35 -2.97
CA TRP A 149 0.62 -14.99 -3.41
C TRP A 149 -0.30 -16.21 -3.51
N GLU A 150 0.23 -17.36 -3.90
CA GLU A 150 -0.51 -18.62 -3.91
C GLU A 150 -0.88 -19.06 -2.48
N ARG A 151 0.06 -19.01 -1.53
CA ARG A 151 -0.24 -19.30 -0.12
C ARG A 151 -1.27 -18.34 0.47
N ALA A 152 -1.16 -17.05 0.15
CA ALA A 152 -2.13 -16.05 0.60
C ALA A 152 -3.55 -16.38 0.12
N ARG A 153 -3.73 -16.74 -1.16
CA ARG A 153 -5.03 -17.18 -1.68
C ARG A 153 -5.52 -18.44 -1.00
N SER A 154 -4.63 -19.42 -0.77
CA SER A 154 -4.95 -20.66 -0.08
C SER A 154 -5.37 -20.44 1.37
N ALA A 155 -4.83 -19.39 2.01
CA ALA A 155 -5.24 -18.93 3.33
C ALA A 155 -6.52 -18.05 3.32
N GLY A 156 -7.19 -17.93 2.16
CA GLY A 156 -8.43 -17.13 2.03
C GLY A 156 -8.23 -15.63 1.90
N LYS A 157 -6.98 -15.15 1.76
CA LYS A 157 -6.69 -13.72 1.60
C LYS A 157 -6.97 -13.24 0.18
N VAL A 158 -7.50 -12.04 0.05
CA VAL A 158 -7.61 -11.37 -1.24
C VAL A 158 -6.23 -10.87 -1.66
N VAL A 159 -5.88 -11.10 -2.92
CA VAL A 159 -4.58 -10.69 -3.46
C VAL A 159 -4.77 -9.63 -4.54
N LYS A 160 -3.97 -8.58 -4.47
CA LYS A 160 -3.92 -7.51 -5.45
C LYS A 160 -2.48 -7.08 -5.74
N ALA A 161 -2.28 -6.23 -6.73
CA ALA A 161 -0.97 -5.70 -7.08
C ALA A 161 -1.06 -4.31 -7.68
N HIS A 162 -0.09 -3.45 -7.35
CA HIS A 162 0.26 -2.26 -8.11
C HIS A 162 1.05 -2.71 -9.34
N ALA A 163 0.53 -2.43 -10.52
CA ALA A 163 1.18 -2.80 -11.77
C ALA A 163 0.74 -1.88 -12.91
N GLY A 164 1.65 -1.53 -13.81
CA GLY A 164 1.39 -0.65 -14.95
C GLY A 164 1.16 0.81 -14.56
N GLU A 165 1.75 1.27 -13.48
CA GLU A 165 1.84 2.69 -13.10
C GLU A 165 3.04 3.34 -13.79
N PHE A 166 4.24 2.88 -13.45
CA PHE A 166 5.51 3.30 -14.05
C PHE A 166 6.14 2.19 -14.91
N GLY A 167 5.85 0.93 -14.57
CA GLY A 167 6.33 -0.24 -15.29
C GLY A 167 5.48 -0.58 -16.52
N PRO A 168 5.99 -1.46 -17.40
CA PRO A 168 5.33 -1.83 -18.64
C PRO A 168 4.05 -2.65 -18.44
N ALA A 169 3.21 -2.73 -19.48
CA ALA A 169 2.02 -3.58 -19.49
C ALA A 169 2.29 -5.05 -19.16
N SER A 170 3.51 -5.55 -19.42
CA SER A 170 3.92 -6.91 -19.04
C SER A 170 3.89 -7.15 -17.53
N ASN A 171 4.06 -6.12 -16.69
CA ASN A 171 3.90 -6.25 -15.24
C ASN A 171 2.43 -6.55 -14.86
N VAL A 172 1.49 -5.92 -15.56
CA VAL A 172 0.05 -6.20 -15.39
C VAL A 172 -0.25 -7.64 -15.84
N ARG A 173 0.27 -8.04 -17.00
CA ARG A 173 0.13 -9.43 -17.49
C ARG A 173 0.63 -10.41 -16.44
N HIS A 174 1.85 -10.22 -15.93
CA HIS A 174 2.45 -11.10 -14.91
C HIS A 174 1.60 -11.18 -13.64
N ALA A 175 1.12 -10.05 -13.13
CA ALA A 175 0.27 -10.00 -11.95
C ALA A 175 -1.02 -10.82 -12.14
N VAL A 176 -1.65 -10.74 -13.31
CA VAL A 176 -2.88 -11.47 -13.61
C VAL A 176 -2.61 -12.94 -13.90
N THR A 177 -1.60 -13.26 -14.72
CA THR A 177 -1.39 -14.64 -15.21
C THR A 177 -0.62 -15.51 -14.24
N GLU A 178 0.39 -14.97 -13.53
CA GLU A 178 1.23 -15.75 -12.62
C GLU A 178 0.79 -15.61 -11.17
N MET A 179 0.62 -14.37 -10.69
CA MET A 179 0.20 -14.14 -9.32
C MET A 179 -1.30 -14.36 -9.12
N LYS A 180 -2.10 -14.47 -10.21
CA LYS A 180 -3.56 -14.70 -10.18
C LYS A 180 -4.33 -13.63 -9.40
N VAL A 181 -3.86 -12.38 -9.44
CA VAL A 181 -4.58 -11.29 -8.82
C VAL A 181 -5.85 -10.96 -9.59
N LYS A 182 -6.89 -10.54 -8.88
CA LYS A 182 -8.18 -10.10 -9.46
C LYS A 182 -8.36 -8.58 -9.39
N ARG A 183 -7.43 -7.88 -8.78
CA ARG A 183 -7.45 -6.42 -8.61
C ARG A 183 -6.08 -5.86 -8.93
N ILE A 184 -6.05 -4.95 -9.87
CA ILE A 184 -4.85 -4.19 -10.25
C ILE A 184 -5.04 -2.75 -9.80
N GLN A 185 -4.08 -2.25 -9.05
CA GLN A 185 -3.96 -0.82 -8.78
C GLN A 185 -3.24 -0.18 -9.97
N HIS A 186 -3.67 1.00 -10.38
CA HIS A 186 -3.25 1.72 -11.57
C HIS A 186 -3.64 1.03 -12.88
N GLY A 187 -2.84 0.09 -13.39
CA GLY A 187 -3.10 -0.60 -14.66
C GLY A 187 -3.05 0.30 -15.89
N THR A 188 -2.60 1.56 -15.76
CA THR A 188 -2.71 2.60 -16.81
C THR A 188 -1.92 2.26 -18.07
N ARG A 189 -0.78 1.57 -17.91
CA ARG A 189 0.06 1.14 -19.05
C ARG A 189 -0.50 -0.07 -19.81
N SER A 190 -1.60 -0.67 -19.33
CA SER A 190 -2.26 -1.78 -20.04
C SER A 190 -2.70 -1.39 -21.45
N VAL A 191 -3.03 -0.12 -21.69
CA VAL A 191 -3.42 0.40 -23.01
C VAL A 191 -2.34 0.26 -24.10
N GLU A 192 -1.09 0.04 -23.69
CA GLU A 192 0.04 -0.13 -24.61
C GLU A 192 0.12 -1.55 -25.19
N ASP A 193 -0.66 -2.51 -24.65
CA ASP A 193 -0.67 -3.91 -25.08
C ASP A 193 -2.09 -4.43 -25.22
N LYS A 194 -2.51 -4.68 -26.46
CA LYS A 194 -3.86 -5.14 -26.78
C LYS A 194 -4.21 -6.50 -26.14
N GLU A 195 -3.23 -7.39 -25.98
CA GLU A 195 -3.47 -8.69 -25.34
C GLU A 195 -3.68 -8.52 -23.82
N VAL A 196 -2.95 -7.58 -23.20
CA VAL A 196 -3.19 -7.22 -21.80
C VAL A 196 -4.57 -6.61 -21.62
N MET A 197 -4.98 -5.72 -22.50
CA MET A 197 -6.34 -5.17 -22.49
C MET A 197 -7.41 -6.26 -22.62
N GLN A 198 -7.21 -7.26 -23.50
CA GLN A 198 -8.11 -8.40 -23.64
C GLN A 198 -8.11 -9.29 -22.39
N LEU A 199 -6.97 -9.42 -21.71
CA LEU A 199 -6.86 -10.19 -20.47
C LEU A 199 -7.65 -9.54 -19.30
N LEU A 200 -7.79 -8.21 -19.33
CA LEU A 200 -8.49 -7.45 -18.28
C LEU A 200 -10.00 -7.28 -18.55
N ALA A 201 -10.46 -7.55 -19.77
CA ALA A 201 -11.87 -7.45 -20.16
C ALA A 201 -12.67 -8.67 -19.71
#